data_81e734dae56fc7d43bb9244d0e951bd6
#
_entry.id   81e734dae56fc7d43bb9244d0e951bd6
#
_cell.length_a   1.000
_cell.length_b   1.000
_cell.length_c   1.000
_cell.angle_alpha   90.00
_cell.angle_beta   90.00
_cell.angle_gamma   90.00
#
_symmetry.space_group_name_H-M   'P 1'
#
loop_
_entity.id
_entity.type
_entity.pdbx_description
1 polymer ?
#
loop_
_entity_poly.entity_id
_entity_poly.type
_entity_poly.pdbx_seq_one_letter_code
_entity_poly.pdbx_strand_id
1 'polypeptide(L)'
;MTGNRRTWSHGGRFSVSPFRYDPASPRPRVPASPRLSIPVRGFTLLELMIVISIIIILAAIALPQYQKTITHARETVLRDDLFKLRSLLDQYAADKGKLPQSLDDLVTGEYMRELPVDPITGQKDWTTETGDDANSASSEQGVTDVHSASGDISSEGTPYSEW
;
A
#
# COMPACT_ATOMS: atom_id res chain seq x y z
N MET A 1 30.46 -67.12 14.64
CA MET A 1 29.38 -67.50 15.58
C MET A 1 28.07 -67.05 14.96
N THR A 2 27.38 -68.01 14.49
CA THR A 2 25.97 -68.40 14.52
C THR A 2 25.01 -67.34 14.05
N GLY A 3 24.57 -67.50 12.94
CA GLY A 3 23.50 -67.89 12.08
C GLY A 3 22.12 -67.77 12.68
N ASN A 4 21.22 -67.05 12.03
CA ASN A 4 19.80 -67.45 12.03
C ASN A 4 19.13 -67.02 10.72
N ARG A 5 19.06 -68.00 9.81
CA ARG A 5 18.17 -67.92 8.62
C ARG A 5 16.80 -68.35 9.06
N ARG A 6 15.83 -67.45 8.97
CA ARG A 6 14.38 -67.83 9.03
C ARG A 6 13.86 -67.92 7.62
N THR A 7 13.65 -69.16 7.22
CA THR A 7 12.92 -69.55 6.02
C THR A 7 11.43 -69.35 6.30
N TRP A 8 10.78 -68.53 5.50
CA TRP A 8 9.28 -68.44 5.47
C TRP A 8 8.79 -69.23 4.24
N SER A 9 8.32 -70.42 4.47
CA SER A 9 7.50 -71.17 3.51
C SER A 9 6.08 -71.14 4.01
N HIS A 10 5.21 -70.39 3.38
CA HIS A 10 3.77 -70.67 3.38
C HIS A 10 3.21 -70.40 2.00
N GLY A 11 3.11 -71.47 1.23
CA GLY A 11 2.28 -71.52 0.04
C GLY A 11 0.81 -71.61 0.42
N GLY A 12 0.15 -70.51 0.58
CA GLY A 12 -1.32 -70.43 0.67
C GLY A 12 -1.88 -70.35 -0.75
N ARG A 13 -2.40 -71.42 -1.26
CA ARG A 13 -3.25 -71.39 -2.48
C ARG A 13 -4.56 -70.72 -2.13
N PHE A 14 -4.71 -69.50 -2.57
CA PHE A 14 -6.04 -68.86 -2.58
C PHE A 14 -6.85 -69.47 -3.73
N SER A 15 -7.81 -70.31 -3.36
CA SER A 15 -8.85 -70.79 -4.25
C SER A 15 -9.83 -69.64 -4.50
N VAL A 16 -9.72 -69.00 -5.63
CA VAL A 16 -10.74 -68.00 -6.07
C VAL A 16 -11.86 -68.82 -6.69
N SER A 17 -12.97 -68.99 -5.95
CA SER A 17 -14.19 -69.54 -6.51
C SER A 17 -14.75 -68.57 -7.55
N PRO A 18 -15.10 -69.06 -8.74
CA PRO A 18 -15.68 -68.20 -9.79
C PRO A 18 -17.05 -67.72 -9.29
N PHE A 19 -17.19 -66.37 -9.21
CA PHE A 19 -18.48 -65.73 -8.89
C PHE A 19 -19.49 -66.11 -9.96
N ARG A 20 -20.42 -67.02 -9.59
CA ARG A 20 -21.51 -67.45 -10.45
C ARG A 20 -22.55 -66.37 -10.52
N TYR A 21 -22.63 -65.67 -11.62
CA TYR A 21 -23.68 -64.68 -11.88
C TYR A 21 -25.01 -65.42 -12.02
N ASP A 22 -25.92 -65.14 -11.05
CA ASP A 22 -27.29 -65.65 -11.11
C ASP A 22 -28.18 -64.55 -11.75
N PRO A 23 -28.68 -64.79 -12.99
CA PRO A 23 -29.53 -63.81 -13.67
C PRO A 23 -30.92 -63.62 -13.07
N ALA A 24 -31.29 -64.46 -12.07
CA ALA A 24 -32.60 -64.44 -11.46
C ALA A 24 -32.63 -63.62 -10.15
N SER A 25 -31.50 -63.07 -9.68
CA SER A 25 -31.50 -62.26 -8.44
C SER A 25 -32.22 -60.94 -8.69
N PRO A 26 -33.23 -60.59 -7.85
CA PRO A 26 -33.93 -59.32 -7.98
C PRO A 26 -32.94 -58.17 -7.71
N ARG A 27 -32.74 -57.28 -8.69
CA ARG A 27 -31.88 -56.08 -8.53
C ARG A 27 -32.43 -55.22 -7.38
N PRO A 28 -31.58 -54.86 -6.39
CA PRO A 28 -32.03 -53.95 -5.34
C PRO A 28 -32.52 -52.64 -5.99
N ARG A 29 -33.77 -52.28 -5.74
CA ARG A 29 -34.30 -50.98 -6.12
C ARG A 29 -33.61 -49.93 -5.26
N VAL A 30 -32.66 -49.21 -5.85
CA VAL A 30 -32.05 -48.03 -5.23
C VAL A 30 -33.17 -47.00 -5.11
N PRO A 31 -33.55 -46.59 -3.89
CA PRO A 31 -34.53 -45.51 -3.75
C PRO A 31 -33.96 -44.26 -4.41
N ALA A 32 -34.76 -43.63 -5.30
CA ALA A 32 -34.39 -42.35 -5.90
C ALA A 32 -34.18 -41.34 -4.78
N SER A 33 -32.95 -40.84 -4.65
CA SER A 33 -32.63 -39.80 -3.70
C SER A 33 -33.53 -38.59 -3.97
N PRO A 34 -34.19 -38.02 -2.95
CA PRO A 34 -34.98 -36.82 -3.14
C PRO A 34 -34.05 -35.70 -3.63
N ARG A 35 -34.28 -35.25 -4.85
CA ARG A 35 -33.58 -34.04 -5.37
C ARG A 35 -34.08 -32.88 -4.52
N LEU A 36 -33.23 -32.43 -3.60
CA LEU A 36 -33.42 -31.14 -2.95
C LEU A 36 -33.31 -30.06 -4.05
N SER A 37 -34.46 -29.62 -4.55
CA SER A 37 -34.54 -28.44 -5.36
C SER A 37 -34.36 -27.22 -4.44
N ILE A 38 -33.13 -26.70 -4.37
CA ILE A 38 -32.88 -25.43 -3.71
C ILE A 38 -33.56 -24.39 -4.58
N PRO A 39 -34.54 -23.63 -4.08
CA PRO A 39 -35.15 -22.56 -4.87
C PRO A 39 -34.09 -21.50 -5.15
N VAL A 40 -33.64 -21.38 -6.39
CA VAL A 40 -32.77 -20.29 -6.86
C VAL A 40 -33.65 -19.06 -6.87
N ARG A 41 -33.55 -18.25 -5.82
CA ARG A 41 -34.19 -16.93 -5.79
C ARG A 41 -33.38 -16.01 -6.70
N GLY A 42 -33.95 -15.63 -7.84
CA GLY A 42 -33.42 -14.60 -8.69
C GLY A 42 -33.69 -13.22 -8.09
N PHE A 43 -32.78 -12.27 -8.31
CA PHE A 43 -32.99 -10.87 -7.96
C PHE A 43 -34.10 -10.24 -8.82
N THR A 44 -34.94 -9.43 -8.19
CA THR A 44 -35.91 -8.63 -8.94
C THR A 44 -35.23 -7.38 -9.54
N LEU A 45 -35.71 -6.92 -10.67
CA LEU A 45 -35.21 -5.71 -11.31
C LEU A 45 -35.38 -4.48 -10.39
N LEU A 46 -36.48 -4.45 -9.63
CA LEU A 46 -36.75 -3.41 -8.64
C LEU A 46 -35.71 -3.39 -7.50
N GLU A 47 -35.34 -4.56 -7.00
CA GLU A 47 -34.35 -4.70 -5.92
C GLU A 47 -32.96 -4.19 -6.38
N LEU A 48 -32.58 -4.52 -7.62
CA LEU A 48 -31.36 -4.00 -8.21
C LEU A 48 -31.40 -2.46 -8.35
N MET A 49 -32.52 -1.90 -8.82
CA MET A 49 -32.68 -0.44 -8.96
C MET A 49 -32.57 0.29 -7.61
N ILE A 50 -33.17 -0.26 -6.56
CA ILE A 50 -33.07 0.32 -5.22
C ILE A 50 -31.62 0.28 -4.73
N VAL A 51 -30.92 -0.84 -4.87
CA VAL A 51 -29.53 -1.00 -4.43
C VAL A 51 -28.60 -0.01 -5.15
N ILE A 52 -28.67 0.08 -6.49
CA ILE A 52 -27.83 1.03 -7.24
C ILE A 52 -28.15 2.48 -6.87
N SER A 53 -29.42 2.82 -6.62
CA SER A 53 -29.81 4.16 -6.19
C SER A 53 -29.17 4.54 -4.83
N ILE A 54 -29.18 3.62 -3.87
CA ILE A 54 -28.55 3.84 -2.57
C ILE A 54 -27.03 4.01 -2.73
N ILE A 55 -26.38 3.16 -3.55
CA ILE A 55 -24.93 3.24 -3.78
C ILE A 55 -24.55 4.60 -4.39
N ILE A 56 -25.32 5.08 -5.37
CA ILE A 56 -25.09 6.40 -6.01
C ILE A 56 -25.18 7.53 -4.98
N ILE A 57 -26.20 7.51 -4.12
CA ILE A 57 -26.37 8.53 -3.07
C ILE A 57 -25.18 8.51 -2.09
N LEU A 58 -24.79 7.34 -1.63
CA LEU A 58 -23.62 7.20 -0.73
C LEU A 58 -22.32 7.64 -1.39
N ALA A 59 -22.11 7.26 -2.66
CA ALA A 59 -20.92 7.64 -3.41
C ALA A 59 -20.84 9.15 -3.63
N ALA A 60 -21.96 9.82 -3.88
CA ALA A 60 -22.01 11.27 -4.07
C ALA A 60 -21.51 12.05 -2.83
N ILE A 61 -21.69 11.49 -1.64
CA ILE A 61 -21.19 12.08 -0.39
C ILE A 61 -19.74 11.65 -0.10
N ALA A 62 -19.41 10.39 -0.35
CA ALA A 62 -18.12 9.81 0.00
C ALA A 62 -16.96 10.34 -0.87
N LEU A 63 -17.17 10.54 -2.17
CA LEU A 63 -16.12 10.95 -3.09
C LEU A 63 -15.49 12.31 -2.75
N PRO A 64 -16.23 13.40 -2.52
CA PRO A 64 -15.62 14.68 -2.17
C PRO A 64 -14.92 14.66 -0.82
N GLN A 65 -15.41 13.89 0.12
CA GLN A 65 -14.76 13.73 1.43
C GLN A 65 -13.42 13.00 1.31
N TYR A 66 -13.35 11.98 0.46
CA TYR A 66 -12.12 11.25 0.19
C TYR A 66 -11.03 12.15 -0.42
N GLN A 67 -11.39 13.01 -1.38
CA GLN A 67 -10.44 13.96 -1.98
C GLN A 67 -9.87 14.94 -0.94
N LYS A 68 -10.70 15.49 -0.06
CA LYS A 68 -10.24 16.37 1.02
C LYS A 68 -9.25 15.66 1.96
N THR A 69 -9.52 14.41 2.29
CA THR A 69 -8.63 13.62 3.16
C THR A 69 -7.27 13.40 2.52
N ILE A 70 -7.22 13.11 1.20
CA ILE A 70 -5.95 12.97 0.48
C ILE A 70 -5.18 14.28 0.45
N THR A 71 -5.83 15.40 0.15
CA THR A 71 -5.18 16.71 0.16
C THR A 71 -4.58 17.01 1.53
N HIS A 72 -5.34 16.86 2.60
CA HIS A 72 -4.85 17.07 3.95
C HIS A 72 -3.67 16.16 4.34
N ALA A 73 -3.70 14.89 3.90
CA ALA A 73 -2.58 13.98 4.10
C ALA A 73 -1.30 14.45 3.39
N ARG A 74 -1.42 14.92 2.15
CA ARG A 74 -0.28 15.49 1.39
C ARG A 74 0.25 16.77 2.04
N GLU A 75 -0.62 17.66 2.50
CA GLU A 75 -0.25 18.86 3.21
C GLU A 75 0.52 18.56 4.51
N THR A 76 0.10 17.51 5.22
CA THR A 76 0.80 17.08 6.44
C THR A 76 2.21 16.59 6.12
N VAL A 77 2.38 15.80 5.07
CA VAL A 77 3.70 15.32 4.62
C VAL A 77 4.56 16.49 4.16
N LEU A 78 4.01 17.44 3.39
CA LEU A 78 4.73 18.63 2.95
C LEU A 78 5.29 19.43 4.13
N ARG A 79 4.47 19.69 5.16
CA ARG A 79 4.92 20.41 6.37
C ARG A 79 6.03 19.68 7.10
N ASP A 80 5.92 18.36 7.21
CA ASP A 80 6.95 17.55 7.86
C ASP A 80 8.27 17.56 7.07
N ASP A 81 8.21 17.50 5.74
CA ASP A 81 9.38 17.55 4.89
C ASP A 81 10.03 18.94 4.91
N LEU A 82 9.26 20.05 4.84
CA LEU A 82 9.76 21.40 4.99
C LEU A 82 10.44 21.60 6.36
N PHE A 83 9.81 21.15 7.43
CA PHE A 83 10.38 21.21 8.77
C PHE A 83 11.72 20.47 8.87
N LYS A 84 11.79 19.27 8.28
CA LYS A 84 13.03 18.48 8.24
C LYS A 84 14.13 19.19 7.44
N LEU A 85 13.79 19.68 6.24
CA LEU A 85 14.77 20.38 5.40
C LEU A 85 15.33 21.62 6.10
N ARG A 86 14.46 22.47 6.69
CA ARG A 86 14.88 23.65 7.45
C ARG A 86 15.76 23.27 8.66
N SER A 87 15.37 22.23 9.39
CA SER A 87 16.18 21.74 10.52
C SER A 87 17.56 21.24 10.09
N LEU A 88 17.66 20.63 8.90
CA LEU A 88 18.95 20.16 8.37
C LEU A 88 19.80 21.30 7.83
N LEU A 89 19.19 22.38 7.27
CA LEU A 89 19.89 23.61 6.93
C LEU A 89 20.54 24.24 8.16
N ASP A 90 19.79 24.37 9.25
CA ASP A 90 20.29 24.89 10.53
C ASP A 90 21.43 24.04 11.10
N GLN A 91 21.28 22.69 11.04
CA GLN A 91 22.30 21.78 11.49
C GLN A 91 23.57 21.87 10.65
N TYR A 92 23.44 21.94 9.32
CA TYR A 92 24.58 22.10 8.43
C TYR A 92 25.32 23.41 8.73
N ALA A 93 24.58 24.53 8.91
CA ALA A 93 25.17 25.82 9.25
C ALA A 93 25.90 25.79 10.60
N ALA A 94 25.33 25.12 11.60
CA ALA A 94 25.96 24.98 12.91
C ALA A 94 27.24 24.13 12.85
N ASP A 95 27.26 23.05 12.08
CA ASP A 95 28.40 22.14 11.99
C ASP A 95 29.53 22.66 11.10
N LYS A 96 29.18 23.32 9.98
CA LYS A 96 30.14 23.79 8.99
C LYS A 96 30.55 25.26 9.17
N GLY A 97 29.80 26.02 9.99
CA GLY A 97 30.00 27.47 10.17
C GLY A 97 29.67 28.30 8.94
N LYS A 98 28.93 27.76 7.98
CA LYS A 98 28.45 28.41 6.76
C LYS A 98 27.18 27.74 6.24
N LEU A 99 26.35 28.51 5.54
CA LEU A 99 25.16 28.01 4.89
C LEU A 99 25.50 27.12 3.68
N PRO A 100 24.68 26.11 3.35
CA PRO A 100 24.85 25.33 2.13
C PRO A 100 24.51 26.18 0.90
N GLN A 101 25.19 25.90 -0.23
CA GLN A 101 24.95 26.63 -1.48
C GLN A 101 23.73 26.07 -2.24
N SER A 102 23.39 24.81 -1.97
CA SER A 102 22.25 24.12 -2.55
C SER A 102 21.72 23.04 -1.58
N LEU A 103 20.51 22.56 -1.81
CA LEU A 103 19.96 21.42 -1.04
C LEU A 103 20.75 20.13 -1.27
N ASP A 104 21.45 20.01 -2.42
CA ASP A 104 22.29 18.84 -2.70
C ASP A 104 23.51 18.77 -1.76
N ASP A 105 23.92 19.88 -1.15
CA ASP A 105 24.98 19.91 -0.16
C ASP A 105 24.59 19.14 1.11
N LEU A 106 23.30 19.09 1.45
CA LEU A 106 22.81 18.28 2.56
C LEU A 106 22.96 16.78 2.29
N VAL A 107 22.80 16.36 1.04
CA VAL A 107 23.01 14.98 0.62
C VAL A 107 24.49 14.64 0.56
N THR A 108 25.30 15.52 -0.05
CA THR A 108 26.75 15.35 -0.15
C THR A 108 27.43 15.40 1.22
N GLY A 109 26.91 16.21 2.13
CA GLY A 109 27.37 16.33 3.51
C GLY A 109 26.90 15.21 4.43
N GLU A 110 26.16 14.22 3.91
CA GLU A 110 25.63 13.07 4.67
C GLU A 110 24.58 13.43 5.75
N TYR A 111 23.99 14.62 5.73
CA TYR A 111 22.91 15.03 6.62
C TYR A 111 21.59 14.34 6.27
N MET A 112 21.40 14.00 4.99
CA MET A 112 20.29 13.21 4.50
C MET A 112 20.73 12.27 3.38
N ARG A 113 19.99 11.20 3.16
CA ARG A 113 20.31 10.22 2.10
C ARG A 113 19.94 10.71 0.72
N GLU A 114 18.80 11.34 0.60
CA GLU A 114 18.28 11.91 -0.65
C GLU A 114 17.26 13.00 -0.33
N LEU A 115 17.08 13.94 -1.24
CA LEU A 115 16.05 14.96 -1.14
C LEU A 115 14.65 14.30 -1.22
N PRO A 116 13.72 14.68 -0.33
CA PRO A 116 12.36 14.22 -0.39
C PRO A 116 11.66 14.70 -1.67
N VAL A 117 10.63 13.97 -2.07
CA VAL A 117 9.76 14.37 -3.18
C VAL A 117 8.65 15.24 -2.61
N ASP A 118 8.44 16.43 -3.19
CA ASP A 118 7.32 17.27 -2.83
C ASP A 118 6.00 16.53 -3.12
N PRO A 119 5.15 16.29 -2.10
CA PRO A 119 3.91 15.53 -2.27
C PRO A 119 2.85 16.25 -3.12
N ILE A 120 3.03 17.56 -3.38
CA ILE A 120 2.10 18.36 -4.18
C ILE A 120 2.50 18.31 -5.66
N THR A 121 3.77 18.59 -6.00
CA THR A 121 4.28 18.58 -7.38
C THR A 121 4.62 17.16 -7.87
N GLY A 122 4.93 16.24 -6.94
CA GLY A 122 5.40 14.88 -7.24
C GLY A 122 6.85 14.86 -7.74
N GLN A 123 7.59 15.93 -7.57
CA GLN A 123 9.00 16.10 -8.02
C GLN A 123 9.89 16.57 -6.87
N LYS A 124 11.21 16.61 -7.09
CA LYS A 124 12.19 17.15 -6.13
C LYS A 124 12.55 18.59 -6.52
N ASP A 125 11.54 19.42 -6.73
CA ASP A 125 11.62 20.77 -7.31
C ASP A 125 11.44 21.86 -6.24
N TRP A 126 12.14 21.71 -5.14
CA TRP A 126 12.08 22.66 -4.03
C TRP A 126 12.59 24.06 -4.44
N THR A 127 11.85 25.09 -4.05
CA THR A 127 12.29 26.49 -4.21
C THR A 127 13.10 26.89 -2.99
N THR A 128 14.28 27.45 -3.21
CA THR A 128 15.18 27.88 -2.14
C THR A 128 15.28 29.39 -2.07
N GLU A 129 15.26 29.91 -0.85
CA GLU A 129 15.64 31.32 -0.61
C GLU A 129 17.12 31.39 -0.19
N THR A 130 17.84 32.34 -0.77
CA THR A 130 19.24 32.60 -0.44
C THR A 130 19.35 33.89 0.36
N GLY A 131 20.18 33.87 1.39
CA GLY A 131 20.41 35.02 2.24
C GLY A 131 21.80 35.02 2.83
N ASP A 132 22.12 36.11 3.53
CA ASP A 132 23.37 36.25 4.25
C ASP A 132 23.25 35.56 5.62
N ASP A 133 24.23 34.73 5.96
CA ASP A 133 24.32 34.15 7.29
C ASP A 133 24.78 35.19 8.32
N ALA A 134 23.91 35.61 9.19
CA ALA A 134 24.21 36.55 10.26
C ALA A 134 25.25 36.02 11.27
N ASN A 135 25.50 34.73 11.31
CA ASN A 135 26.44 34.06 12.22
C ASN A 135 27.73 33.62 11.51
N SER A 136 27.82 33.74 10.20
CA SER A 136 29.01 33.37 9.43
C SER A 136 30.07 34.47 9.47
N ALA A 137 31.30 34.08 9.75
CA ALA A 137 32.47 34.98 9.65
C ALA A 137 32.84 35.33 8.20
N SER A 138 32.31 34.63 7.22
CA SER A 138 32.41 34.89 5.80
C SER A 138 31.06 35.38 5.30
N SER A 139 31.00 36.56 4.67
CA SER A 139 29.78 37.09 4.03
C SER A 139 29.35 36.26 2.79
N GLU A 140 29.44 34.96 2.87
CA GLU A 140 29.00 34.07 1.79
C GLU A 140 27.49 33.87 1.90
N GLN A 141 26.81 34.08 0.78
CA GLN A 141 25.37 33.79 0.69
C GLN A 141 25.17 32.29 0.56
N GLY A 142 24.08 31.79 1.14
CA GLY A 142 23.67 30.39 1.03
C GLY A 142 22.19 30.25 1.18
N VAL A 143 21.71 29.00 1.14
CA VAL A 143 20.30 28.68 1.30
C VAL A 143 19.90 28.87 2.74
N THR A 144 18.92 29.76 2.98
CA THR A 144 18.38 30.09 4.30
C THR A 144 17.02 29.49 4.54
N ASP A 145 16.21 29.32 3.49
CA ASP A 145 14.88 28.75 3.60
C ASP A 145 14.50 27.92 2.37
N VAL A 146 13.48 27.09 2.54
CA VAL A 146 12.96 26.15 1.52
C VAL A 146 11.45 26.20 1.50
N HIS A 147 10.88 26.24 0.29
CA HIS A 147 9.44 26.25 0.04
C HIS A 147 9.08 25.22 -1.03
N SER A 148 7.78 24.88 -1.12
CA SER A 148 7.28 24.10 -2.26
C SER A 148 7.32 24.91 -3.54
N ALA A 149 7.61 24.28 -4.67
CA ALA A 149 7.52 24.91 -5.99
C ALA A 149 6.08 25.06 -6.49
N SER A 150 5.09 24.49 -5.79
CA SER A 150 3.68 24.58 -6.17
C SER A 150 3.09 25.94 -5.85
N GLY A 151 2.51 26.59 -6.86
CA GLY A 151 1.67 27.77 -6.68
C GLY A 151 0.21 27.49 -6.35
N ASP A 152 -0.18 26.23 -6.14
CA ASP A 152 -1.54 25.84 -5.79
C ASP A 152 -1.93 26.35 -4.40
N ILE A 153 -3.24 26.53 -4.19
CA ILE A 153 -3.77 27.01 -2.93
C ILE A 153 -4.05 25.81 -2.02
N SER A 154 -3.56 25.90 -0.77
CA SER A 154 -3.77 24.88 0.26
C SER A 154 -5.22 24.83 0.74
N SER A 155 -5.54 23.82 1.54
CA SER A 155 -6.84 23.71 2.23
C SER A 155 -7.09 24.88 3.22
N GLU A 156 -6.04 25.59 3.64
CA GLU A 156 -6.08 26.76 4.54
C GLU A 156 -6.21 28.09 3.78
N GLY A 157 -6.12 28.07 2.45
CA GLY A 157 -6.29 29.26 1.60
C GLY A 157 -5.00 30.02 1.33
N THR A 158 -3.84 29.52 1.76
CA THR A 158 -2.51 30.05 1.44
C THR A 158 -1.85 29.24 0.32
N PRO A 159 -1.08 29.86 -0.59
CA PRO A 159 -0.34 29.09 -1.59
C PRO A 159 0.78 28.26 -0.93
N TYR A 160 1.05 27.07 -1.49
CA TYR A 160 2.11 26.20 -0.96
C TYR A 160 3.51 26.79 -1.09
N SER A 161 3.71 27.72 -2.03
CA SER A 161 4.96 28.46 -2.19
C SER A 161 5.28 29.44 -1.05
N GLU A 162 4.33 29.66 -0.15
CA GLU A 162 4.51 30.50 1.06
C GLU A 162 4.67 29.67 2.35
N TRP A 163 4.69 28.35 2.22
CA TRP A 163 4.79 27.44 3.39
C TRP A 163 6.23 27.24 3.85
#